data_5e97a1ce800f41e5b5d119ba6a01aa47
#
_entry.id   5e97a1ce800f41e5b5d119ba6a01aa47
#
_cell.length_a   1.000
_cell.length_b   1.000
_cell.length_c   1.000
_cell.angle_alpha   90.00
_cell.angle_beta   90.00
_cell.angle_gamma   90.00
#
_symmetry.space_group_name_H-M   'P 1'
#
loop_
_entity.id
_entity.type
_entity.pdbx_description
1 polymer ?
#
loop_
_entity_poly.entity_id
_entity_poly.type
_entity_poly.pdbx_seq_one_letter_code
_entity_poly.pdbx_strand_id
1 'polypeptide(L)'
;MRIDALALRNFRNYDALNVTFAPDCNVIVGENAQGKTNLLEAIVYLSSARSPRARAEKELISFGRSECSIKANAFARNRDFLLEIALAAGRRRKILINKVPVKKGSDLSDVLGAVYFCPEDLLLIRDGAAARRKFMDDALCQLRARYAQALSDYHRAYEHKTRILRDSEEYPSLLDTLPEFDLRMAQSGAVIIYYRARFCERLKEYAGIAHRECSGGREELGVEYQTVSTISDPLAPIETIYDQLCAHQASHAAAERASRMCLSGPHKDDIAVTIGGVNARQFSSQGQTRTAALAFKLAEREIYREITSRTPLLLLDDVLSELDPRRQEYVLNRILGGQVFITCCEEDRLGTLLSGKVFHIADGKVV
;
A
#
# COMPACT_ATOMS: atom_id res chain seq x y z
N MET A 1 -4.54 -17.99 1.56
CA MET A 1 -4.57 -17.52 2.96
C MET A 1 -5.92 -16.95 3.29
N ARG A 2 -6.35 -16.98 4.57
CA ARG A 2 -7.64 -16.41 4.99
C ARG A 2 -7.59 -16.01 6.47
N ILE A 3 -8.50 -15.14 6.87
CA ILE A 3 -8.82 -14.83 8.27
C ILE A 3 -10.11 -15.57 8.61
N ASP A 4 -10.08 -16.39 9.65
CA ASP A 4 -11.26 -17.15 10.12
C ASP A 4 -12.04 -16.35 11.16
N ALA A 5 -11.34 -15.59 12.03
CA ALA A 5 -11.97 -14.77 13.06
C ALA A 5 -11.14 -13.51 13.34
N LEU A 6 -11.84 -12.44 13.72
CA LEU A 6 -11.26 -11.15 14.11
C LEU A 6 -11.89 -10.67 15.42
N ALA A 7 -11.06 -10.21 16.35
CA ALA A 7 -11.46 -9.55 17.58
C ALA A 7 -10.80 -8.16 17.67
N LEU A 8 -11.59 -7.15 17.89
CA LEU A 8 -11.17 -5.76 18.08
C LEU A 8 -11.54 -5.29 19.49
N ARG A 9 -10.71 -4.47 20.09
CA ARG A 9 -11.00 -3.77 21.33
C ARG A 9 -10.46 -2.35 21.26
N ASN A 10 -11.32 -1.37 21.52
CA ASN A 10 -11.00 0.06 21.49
C ASN A 10 -10.30 0.50 20.17
N PHE A 11 -10.71 -0.06 19.04
CA PHE A 11 -10.13 0.23 17.74
C PHE A 11 -11.07 1.14 16.92
N ARG A 12 -10.64 2.35 16.61
CA ARG A 12 -11.44 3.35 15.89
C ARG A 12 -12.78 3.57 16.60
N ASN A 13 -13.92 3.22 15.96
CA ASN A 13 -15.26 3.30 16.52
C ASN A 13 -15.74 1.98 17.14
N TYR A 14 -14.90 0.95 17.20
CA TYR A 14 -15.23 -0.33 17.83
C TYR A 14 -14.76 -0.38 19.29
N ASP A 15 -15.69 -0.32 20.24
CA ASP A 15 -15.35 -0.60 21.65
C ASP A 15 -14.97 -2.08 21.83
N ALA A 16 -15.77 -2.98 21.27
CA ALA A 16 -15.50 -4.41 21.21
C ALA A 16 -16.22 -5.05 20.00
N LEU A 17 -15.49 -5.87 19.25
CA LEU A 17 -16.05 -6.66 18.15
C LEU A 17 -15.43 -8.06 18.20
N ASN A 18 -16.29 -9.09 18.00
CA ASN A 18 -15.87 -10.45 17.69
C ASN A 18 -16.66 -10.93 16.48
N VAL A 19 -15.97 -11.33 15.43
CA VAL A 19 -16.61 -11.76 14.17
C VAL A 19 -15.87 -12.94 13.56
N THR A 20 -16.63 -13.88 12.98
CA THR A 20 -16.09 -15.01 12.19
C THR A 20 -16.47 -14.84 10.74
N PHE A 21 -15.49 -15.02 9.85
CA PHE A 21 -15.63 -14.80 8.42
C PHE A 21 -15.84 -16.10 7.63
N ALA A 22 -16.44 -15.97 6.45
CA ALA A 22 -16.45 -17.04 5.45
C ALA A 22 -15.09 -17.15 4.74
N PRO A 23 -14.69 -18.33 4.29
CA PRO A 23 -13.39 -18.53 3.67
C PRO A 23 -13.22 -17.89 2.29
N ASP A 24 -14.31 -17.52 1.64
CA ASP A 24 -14.38 -17.00 0.27
C ASP A 24 -14.81 -15.53 0.24
N CYS A 25 -16.10 -15.23 0.36
CA CYS A 25 -16.62 -13.88 0.24
C CYS A 25 -17.33 -13.41 1.51
N ASN A 26 -17.02 -12.18 1.92
CA ASN A 26 -17.61 -11.50 3.07
C ASN A 26 -18.09 -10.12 2.64
N VAL A 27 -19.40 -9.90 2.67
CA VAL A 27 -20.02 -8.62 2.34
C VAL A 27 -20.38 -7.89 3.62
N ILE A 28 -19.91 -6.65 3.75
CA ILE A 28 -20.09 -5.82 4.94
C ILE A 28 -20.99 -4.65 4.55
N VAL A 29 -22.22 -4.70 5.03
CA VAL A 29 -23.29 -3.74 4.70
C VAL A 29 -23.50 -2.77 5.85
N GLY A 30 -23.82 -1.54 5.57
CA GLY A 30 -24.20 -0.52 6.56
C GLY A 30 -24.12 0.89 5.99
N GLU A 31 -24.74 1.82 6.65
CA GLU A 31 -24.69 3.22 6.26
C GLU A 31 -23.25 3.79 6.35
N ASN A 32 -23.07 4.98 5.81
CA ASN A 32 -21.78 5.67 5.90
C ASN A 32 -21.43 5.99 7.37
N ALA A 33 -20.13 5.96 7.69
CA ALA A 33 -19.58 6.20 9.02
C ALA A 33 -19.92 5.15 10.11
N GLN A 34 -20.59 4.04 9.79
CA GLN A 34 -20.90 2.98 10.75
C GLN A 34 -19.70 2.12 11.16
N GLY A 35 -18.59 2.17 10.41
CA GLY A 35 -17.35 1.45 10.76
C GLY A 35 -16.90 0.43 9.73
N LYS A 36 -17.57 0.26 8.59
CA LYS A 36 -17.19 -0.68 7.53
C LYS A 36 -15.71 -0.56 7.14
N THR A 37 -15.28 0.62 6.75
CA THR A 37 -13.88 0.94 6.41
C THR A 37 -12.94 0.66 7.58
N ASN A 38 -13.34 0.94 8.83
CA ASN A 38 -12.50 0.68 10.00
C ASN A 38 -12.28 -0.81 10.24
N LEU A 39 -13.26 -1.66 9.90
CA LEU A 39 -13.12 -3.11 9.95
C LEU A 39 -12.08 -3.59 8.91
N LEU A 40 -12.17 -3.10 7.67
CA LEU A 40 -11.17 -3.41 6.63
C LEU A 40 -9.79 -2.86 7.01
N GLU A 41 -9.71 -1.66 7.59
CA GLU A 41 -8.45 -1.09 8.07
C GLU A 41 -7.77 -2.00 9.13
N ALA A 42 -8.53 -2.61 10.03
CA ALA A 42 -7.99 -3.56 11.01
C ALA A 42 -7.38 -4.80 10.31
N ILE A 43 -8.02 -5.31 9.26
CA ILE A 43 -7.51 -6.45 8.48
C ILE A 43 -6.23 -6.06 7.72
N VAL A 44 -6.20 -4.89 7.07
CA VAL A 44 -4.98 -4.37 6.42
C VAL A 44 -3.86 -4.17 7.44
N TYR A 45 -4.17 -3.63 8.61
CA TYR A 45 -3.18 -3.41 9.65
C TYR A 45 -2.56 -4.71 10.18
N LEU A 46 -3.34 -5.80 10.23
CA LEU A 46 -2.85 -7.15 10.57
C LEU A 46 -1.91 -7.74 9.51
N SER A 47 -1.96 -7.28 8.25
CA SER A 47 -1.10 -7.81 7.19
C SER A 47 0.30 -7.17 7.12
N SER A 48 0.45 -5.95 7.63
CA SER A 48 1.68 -5.17 7.42
C SER A 48 2.08 -4.27 8.60
N ALA A 49 1.23 -4.16 9.63
CA ALA A 49 1.29 -3.16 10.68
C ALA A 49 1.39 -1.72 10.14
N ARG A 50 0.74 -1.47 8.99
CA ARG A 50 0.59 -0.17 8.36
C ARG A 50 -0.89 0.10 8.10
N SER A 51 -1.36 1.27 8.48
CA SER A 51 -2.71 1.70 8.14
C SER A 51 -2.69 2.40 6.77
N PRO A 52 -3.68 2.17 5.89
CA PRO A 52 -3.81 2.93 4.66
C PRO A 52 -4.19 4.40 4.91
N ARG A 53 -4.83 4.72 6.06
CA ARG A 53 -5.46 6.01 6.36
C ARG A 53 -4.81 6.77 7.52
N ALA A 54 -4.40 6.07 8.60
CA ALA A 54 -3.83 6.72 9.77
C ALA A 54 -2.39 7.19 9.51
N ARG A 55 -2.11 8.42 9.89
CA ARG A 55 -0.76 9.00 9.86
C ARG A 55 0.07 8.58 11.07
N ALA A 56 -0.59 8.33 12.21
CA ALA A 56 0.04 7.90 13.43
C ALA A 56 -0.77 6.78 14.11
N GLU A 57 -0.10 5.83 14.75
CA GLU A 57 -0.74 4.67 15.40
C GLU A 57 -1.76 5.07 16.48
N LYS A 58 -1.58 6.22 17.12
CA LYS A 58 -2.54 6.76 18.09
C LYS A 58 -3.94 7.02 17.51
N GLU A 59 -4.02 7.27 16.20
CA GLU A 59 -5.30 7.49 15.52
C GLU A 59 -6.13 6.22 15.34
N LEU A 60 -5.52 5.05 15.50
CA LEU A 60 -6.21 3.75 15.49
C LEU A 60 -6.89 3.44 16.83
N ILE A 61 -6.48 4.12 17.91
CA ILE A 61 -7.07 3.96 19.24
C ILE A 61 -8.38 4.74 19.30
N SER A 62 -9.43 4.12 19.83
CA SER A 62 -10.73 4.78 20.03
C SER A 62 -10.61 6.09 20.82
N PHE A 63 -11.39 7.08 20.46
CA PHE A 63 -11.38 8.37 21.13
C PHE A 63 -11.61 8.21 22.65
N GLY A 64 -10.80 8.90 23.46
CA GLY A 64 -10.87 8.81 24.93
C GLY A 64 -10.27 7.53 25.55
N ARG A 65 -9.70 6.62 24.73
CA ARG A 65 -9.00 5.43 25.22
C ARG A 65 -7.48 5.61 25.11
N SER A 66 -6.72 4.89 25.93
CA SER A 66 -5.25 4.93 25.94
C SER A 66 -4.61 3.75 25.20
N GLU A 67 -5.38 2.71 24.89
CA GLU A 67 -4.89 1.48 24.26
C GLU A 67 -5.96 0.82 23.39
N CYS A 68 -5.52 0.08 22.37
CA CYS A 68 -6.38 -0.80 21.59
C CYS A 68 -5.70 -2.14 21.28
N SER A 69 -6.48 -3.14 20.92
CA SER A 69 -5.97 -4.42 20.46
C SER A 69 -6.74 -4.97 19.25
N ILE A 70 -5.98 -5.64 18.39
CA ILE A 70 -6.48 -6.34 17.21
C ILE A 70 -5.96 -7.77 17.31
N LYS A 71 -6.85 -8.77 17.22
CA LYS A 71 -6.49 -10.19 17.23
C LYS A 71 -7.20 -10.89 16.09
N ALA A 72 -6.50 -11.81 15.43
CA ALA A 72 -7.11 -12.63 14.37
C ALA A 72 -6.60 -14.05 14.41
N ASN A 73 -7.51 -14.99 14.15
CA ASN A 73 -7.18 -16.34 13.74
C ASN A 73 -7.08 -16.35 12.22
N ALA A 74 -5.93 -16.76 11.70
CA ALA A 74 -5.65 -16.79 10.28
C ALA A 74 -5.13 -18.17 9.86
N PHE A 75 -5.47 -18.60 8.66
CA PHE A 75 -4.93 -19.82 8.05
C PHE A 75 -4.03 -19.46 6.87
N ALA A 76 -2.77 -19.87 6.93
CA ALA A 76 -1.80 -19.66 5.85
C ALA A 76 -0.74 -20.77 5.89
N ARG A 77 -0.12 -21.07 4.74
CA ARG A 77 0.93 -22.12 4.67
C ARG A 77 0.50 -23.45 5.29
N ASN A 78 -0.75 -23.83 5.09
CA ASN A 78 -1.39 -25.07 5.61
C ASN A 78 -1.35 -25.20 7.14
N ARG A 79 -1.39 -24.10 7.89
CA ARG A 79 -1.46 -24.08 9.35
C ARG A 79 -2.17 -22.84 9.88
N ASP A 80 -2.61 -22.95 11.13
CA ASP A 80 -3.27 -21.86 11.84
C ASP A 80 -2.25 -20.91 12.49
N PHE A 81 -2.61 -19.64 12.50
CA PHE A 81 -1.86 -18.57 13.15
C PHE A 81 -2.79 -17.74 14.02
N LEU A 82 -2.33 -17.39 15.22
CA LEU A 82 -2.90 -16.35 16.04
C LEU A 82 -2.05 -15.09 15.86
N LEU A 83 -2.63 -14.05 15.26
CA LEU A 83 -2.01 -12.74 15.09
C LEU A 83 -2.58 -11.78 16.14
N GLU A 84 -1.72 -11.06 16.85
CA GLU A 84 -2.14 -10.10 17.87
C GLU A 84 -1.31 -8.83 17.75
N ILE A 85 -1.99 -7.67 17.74
CA ILE A 85 -1.34 -6.36 17.77
C ILE A 85 -1.97 -5.58 18.93
N ALA A 86 -1.14 -5.03 19.80
CA ALA A 86 -1.54 -4.11 20.85
C ALA A 86 -0.84 -2.77 20.66
N LEU A 87 -1.65 -1.70 20.69
CA LEU A 87 -1.21 -0.30 20.61
C LEU A 87 -1.53 0.40 21.92
N ALA A 88 -0.63 1.25 22.37
CA ALA A 88 -0.85 2.13 23.53
C ALA A 88 -0.24 3.51 23.24
N ALA A 89 -0.92 4.55 23.67
CA ALA A 89 -0.48 5.93 23.47
C ALA A 89 0.91 6.15 24.10
N GLY A 90 1.84 6.72 23.30
CA GLY A 90 3.21 6.99 23.74
C GLY A 90 4.11 5.76 23.93
N ARG A 91 3.66 4.56 23.55
CA ARG A 91 4.45 3.32 23.63
C ARG A 91 4.63 2.70 22.25
N ARG A 92 5.73 1.95 22.09
CA ARG A 92 5.93 1.13 20.89
C ARG A 92 4.90 0.01 20.84
N ARG A 93 4.32 -0.20 19.65
CA ARG A 93 3.39 -1.31 19.41
C ARG A 93 3.99 -2.66 19.78
N LYS A 94 3.16 -3.57 20.26
CA LYS A 94 3.51 -4.98 20.52
C LYS A 94 2.83 -5.85 19.46
N ILE A 95 3.61 -6.70 18.80
CA ILE A 95 3.12 -7.65 17.79
C ILE A 95 3.48 -9.05 18.27
N LEU A 96 2.51 -9.97 18.21
CA LEU A 96 2.69 -11.38 18.56
C LEU A 96 2.18 -12.26 17.40
N ILE A 97 2.95 -13.28 17.04
CA ILE A 97 2.52 -14.36 16.13
C ILE A 97 2.59 -15.64 16.95
N ASN A 98 1.44 -16.33 17.13
CA ASN A 98 1.33 -17.51 17.98
C ASN A 98 1.89 -17.28 19.39
N LYS A 99 1.57 -16.11 19.99
CA LYS A 99 2.04 -15.64 21.31
C LYS A 99 3.55 -15.34 21.39
N VAL A 100 4.30 -15.49 20.29
CA VAL A 100 5.71 -15.14 20.20
C VAL A 100 5.87 -13.69 19.75
N PRO A 101 6.59 -12.83 20.51
CA PRO A 101 6.79 -11.44 20.12
C PRO A 101 7.68 -11.33 18.88
N VAL A 102 7.26 -10.47 17.93
CA VAL A 102 8.03 -10.12 16.75
C VAL A 102 8.30 -8.61 16.71
N LYS A 103 9.38 -8.22 16.06
CA LYS A 103 9.85 -6.81 16.10
C LYS A 103 9.44 -6.00 14.88
N LYS A 104 9.20 -6.65 13.74
CA LYS A 104 8.95 -6.00 12.45
C LYS A 104 7.54 -6.24 11.95
N GLY A 105 6.91 -5.23 11.37
CA GLY A 105 5.62 -5.39 10.71
C GLY A 105 5.70 -6.33 9.49
N SER A 106 6.86 -6.43 8.85
CA SER A 106 7.10 -7.37 7.75
C SER A 106 6.93 -8.85 8.15
N ASP A 107 7.09 -9.17 9.45
CA ASP A 107 6.88 -10.54 9.94
C ASP A 107 5.41 -10.96 9.83
N LEU A 108 4.47 -9.99 9.88
CA LEU A 108 3.05 -10.23 9.63
C LEU A 108 2.79 -10.53 8.14
N SER A 109 3.46 -9.82 7.23
CA SER A 109 3.32 -10.02 5.79
C SER A 109 3.79 -11.41 5.33
N ASP A 110 4.66 -12.05 6.10
CA ASP A 110 5.03 -13.44 5.90
C ASP A 110 3.87 -14.42 6.14
N VAL A 111 2.92 -14.05 6.99
CA VAL A 111 1.72 -14.84 7.29
C VAL A 111 0.57 -14.42 6.40
N LEU A 112 0.24 -13.13 6.38
CA LEU A 112 -0.96 -12.59 5.79
C LEU A 112 -0.61 -11.44 4.84
N GLY A 113 -1.02 -11.53 3.58
CA GLY A 113 -0.93 -10.44 2.62
C GLY A 113 -2.31 -9.92 2.26
N ALA A 114 -2.41 -8.62 2.00
CA ALA A 114 -3.67 -7.97 1.67
C ALA A 114 -3.48 -6.96 0.54
N VAL A 115 -4.38 -6.96 -0.42
CA VAL A 115 -4.56 -5.90 -1.41
C VAL A 115 -5.81 -5.13 -1.02
N TYR A 116 -5.62 -3.87 -0.66
CA TYR A 116 -6.69 -2.96 -0.27
C TYR A 116 -6.99 -1.99 -1.41
N PHE A 117 -8.25 -1.87 -1.77
CA PHE A 117 -8.73 -0.99 -2.82
C PHE A 117 -9.86 -0.12 -2.27
N CYS A 118 -9.70 1.18 -2.33
CA CYS A 118 -10.64 2.20 -1.86
C CYS A 118 -10.91 3.25 -2.95
N PRO A 119 -11.93 4.12 -2.79
CA PRO A 119 -12.27 5.14 -3.78
C PRO A 119 -11.12 6.09 -4.12
N GLU A 120 -10.26 6.40 -3.16
CA GLU A 120 -9.08 7.24 -3.35
C GLU A 120 -8.09 6.62 -4.34
N ASP A 121 -7.99 5.30 -4.39
CA ASP A 121 -7.11 4.61 -5.36
C ASP A 121 -7.56 4.86 -6.82
N LEU A 122 -8.84 5.17 -7.06
CA LEU A 122 -9.33 5.54 -8.39
C LEU A 122 -8.73 6.85 -8.91
N LEU A 123 -8.17 7.66 -8.02
CA LEU A 123 -7.47 8.89 -8.36
C LEU A 123 -5.97 8.69 -8.61
N LEU A 124 -5.43 7.49 -8.40
CA LEU A 124 -4.00 7.16 -8.48
C LEU A 124 -3.32 7.67 -9.76
N ILE A 125 -4.03 7.64 -10.88
CA ILE A 125 -3.50 8.09 -12.18
C ILE A 125 -3.50 9.62 -12.27
N ARG A 126 -4.50 10.29 -11.68
CA ARG A 126 -4.63 11.76 -11.69
C ARG A 126 -3.83 12.44 -10.61
N ASP A 127 -3.63 11.77 -9.50
CA ASP A 127 -2.87 12.28 -8.37
C ASP A 127 -1.39 12.49 -8.70
N GLY A 128 -0.70 13.20 -7.80
CA GLY A 128 0.73 13.44 -7.92
C GLY A 128 1.58 12.18 -7.73
N ALA A 129 2.86 12.27 -8.04
CA ALA A 129 3.84 11.20 -7.89
C ALA A 129 3.88 10.58 -6.48
N ALA A 130 3.50 11.33 -5.44
CA ALA A 130 3.45 10.84 -4.06
C ALA A 130 2.47 9.67 -3.88
N ALA A 131 1.28 9.72 -4.54
CA ALA A 131 0.30 8.66 -4.49
C ALA A 131 0.82 7.38 -5.17
N ARG A 132 1.47 7.51 -6.34
CA ARG A 132 2.06 6.39 -7.07
C ARG A 132 3.25 5.77 -6.35
N ARG A 133 4.10 6.59 -5.70
CA ARG A 133 5.15 6.07 -4.81
C ARG A 133 4.56 5.29 -3.64
N LYS A 134 3.53 5.84 -2.97
CA LYS A 134 2.84 5.17 -1.86
C LYS A 134 2.27 3.81 -2.31
N PHE A 135 1.64 3.74 -3.47
CA PHE A 135 1.13 2.49 -4.05
C PHE A 135 2.24 1.44 -4.22
N MET A 136 3.38 1.82 -4.83
CA MET A 136 4.54 0.91 -4.94
C MET A 136 5.08 0.48 -3.58
N ASP A 137 5.21 1.43 -2.65
CA ASP A 137 5.78 1.20 -1.32
C ASP A 137 4.91 0.25 -0.48
N ASP A 138 3.59 0.44 -0.53
CA ASP A 138 2.64 -0.42 0.20
C ASP A 138 2.68 -1.85 -0.33
N ALA A 139 2.70 -2.04 -1.65
CA ALA A 139 2.83 -3.35 -2.26
C ALA A 139 4.19 -4.01 -1.96
N LEU A 140 5.29 -3.29 -2.19
CA LEU A 140 6.65 -3.83 -2.05
C LEU A 140 7.04 -4.11 -0.59
N CYS A 141 6.54 -3.34 0.37
CA CYS A 141 6.77 -3.61 1.79
C CYS A 141 6.18 -4.94 2.25
N GLN A 142 5.07 -5.38 1.66
CA GLN A 142 4.49 -6.69 1.94
C GLN A 142 5.25 -7.83 1.24
N LEU A 143 5.80 -7.55 0.05
CA LEU A 143 6.46 -8.55 -0.79
C LEU A 143 7.92 -8.81 -0.42
N ARG A 144 8.62 -7.81 0.11
CA ARG A 144 10.08 -7.84 0.30
C ARG A 144 10.52 -7.15 1.59
N ALA A 145 10.88 -7.94 2.61
CA ALA A 145 11.37 -7.40 3.89
C ALA A 145 12.61 -6.51 3.71
N ARG A 146 13.51 -6.83 2.73
CA ARG A 146 14.66 -5.99 2.39
C ARG A 146 14.23 -4.61 1.87
N TYR A 147 13.16 -4.55 1.08
CA TYR A 147 12.60 -3.28 0.63
C TYR A 147 12.05 -2.45 1.80
N ALA A 148 11.23 -3.08 2.65
CA ALA A 148 10.64 -2.40 3.80
C ALA A 148 11.71 -1.83 4.76
N GLN A 149 12.83 -2.55 4.94
CA GLN A 149 13.96 -2.07 5.72
C GLN A 149 14.65 -0.88 5.03
N ALA A 150 14.96 -1.01 3.72
CA ALA A 150 15.59 0.07 2.95
C ALA A 150 14.73 1.34 2.94
N LEU A 151 13.41 1.21 2.78
CA LEU A 151 12.48 2.35 2.81
C LEU A 151 12.50 3.06 4.18
N SER A 152 12.52 2.29 5.27
CA SER A 152 12.61 2.85 6.63
C SER A 152 13.94 3.57 6.88
N ASP A 153 15.06 3.00 6.41
CA ASP A 153 16.39 3.58 6.57
C ASP A 153 16.55 4.83 5.71
N TYR A 154 16.01 4.79 4.48
CA TYR A 154 15.97 5.93 3.58
C TYR A 154 15.18 7.11 4.17
N HIS A 155 13.96 6.87 4.67
CA HIS A 155 13.14 7.93 5.26
C HIS A 155 13.84 8.59 6.45
N ARG A 156 14.48 7.83 7.33
CA ARG A 156 15.27 8.38 8.45
C ARG A 156 16.42 9.27 7.96
N ALA A 157 17.21 8.78 7.01
CA ALA A 157 18.32 9.54 6.47
C ALA A 157 17.85 10.82 5.75
N TYR A 158 16.76 10.71 4.98
CA TYR A 158 16.11 11.83 4.29
C TYR A 158 15.60 12.91 5.26
N GLU A 159 14.93 12.52 6.34
CA GLU A 159 14.46 13.46 7.37
C GLU A 159 15.62 14.20 8.04
N HIS A 160 16.69 13.47 8.40
CA HIS A 160 17.89 14.08 8.97
C HIS A 160 18.57 15.03 7.98
N LYS A 161 18.80 14.59 6.73
CA LYS A 161 19.41 15.45 5.70
C LYS A 161 18.58 16.71 5.46
N THR A 162 17.25 16.57 5.34
CA THR A 162 16.34 17.71 5.14
C THR A 162 16.44 18.70 6.30
N ARG A 163 16.53 18.21 7.53
CA ARG A 163 16.68 19.04 8.72
C ARG A 163 18.04 19.77 8.72
N ILE A 164 19.12 19.05 8.43
CA ILE A 164 20.47 19.64 8.31
C ILE A 164 20.50 20.76 7.28
N LEU A 165 19.97 20.51 6.07
CA LEU A 165 19.91 21.51 5.02
C LEU A 165 19.11 22.75 5.43
N ARG A 166 17.98 22.57 6.12
CA ARG A 166 17.16 23.68 6.59
C ARG A 166 17.84 24.50 7.67
N ASP A 167 18.43 23.83 8.66
CA ASP A 167 18.98 24.46 9.86
C ASP A 167 20.44 24.96 9.63
N SER A 168 21.05 24.67 8.45
CA SER A 168 22.45 25.03 8.12
C SER A 168 22.71 26.51 8.00
N GLU A 169 21.72 27.36 7.83
CA GLU A 169 21.90 28.83 7.83
C GLU A 169 22.27 29.33 9.22
N GLU A 170 21.64 28.80 10.25
CA GLU A 170 21.92 29.17 11.64
C GLU A 170 23.13 28.39 12.20
N TYR A 171 23.30 27.13 11.76
CA TYR A 171 24.36 26.24 12.23
C TYR A 171 25.17 25.65 11.06
N PRO A 172 26.09 26.40 10.41
CA PRO A 172 26.84 25.94 9.23
C PRO A 172 27.63 24.65 9.42
N SER A 173 28.10 24.35 10.63
CA SER A 173 28.84 23.14 10.97
C SER A 173 28.03 21.86 10.79
N LEU A 174 26.70 21.94 10.75
CA LEU A 174 25.82 20.78 10.44
C LEU A 174 26.12 20.21 9.05
N LEU A 175 26.55 21.04 8.11
CA LEU A 175 26.90 20.61 6.75
C LEU A 175 28.03 19.57 6.70
N ASP A 176 28.91 19.54 7.70
CA ASP A 176 30.00 18.57 7.79
C ASP A 176 29.49 17.13 8.00
N THR A 177 28.25 16.98 8.46
CA THR A 177 27.60 15.68 8.67
C THR A 177 26.83 15.17 7.44
N LEU A 178 26.63 16.02 6.41
CA LEU A 178 25.88 15.64 5.21
C LEU A 178 26.41 14.38 4.50
N PRO A 179 27.73 14.19 4.34
CA PRO A 179 28.28 13.05 3.60
C PRO A 179 27.82 11.69 4.18
N GLU A 180 27.65 11.59 5.50
CA GLU A 180 27.16 10.35 6.13
C GLU A 180 25.71 10.06 5.74
N PHE A 181 24.84 11.08 5.72
CA PHE A 181 23.45 10.92 5.33
C PHE A 181 23.30 10.70 3.82
N ASP A 182 24.13 11.34 3.00
CA ASP A 182 24.18 11.09 1.55
C ASP A 182 24.52 9.64 1.25
N LEU A 183 25.55 9.09 1.90
CA LEU A 183 25.92 7.69 1.77
C LEU A 183 24.77 6.74 2.15
N ARG A 184 24.14 6.98 3.30
CA ARG A 184 23.00 6.17 3.76
C ARG A 184 21.80 6.26 2.82
N MET A 185 21.52 7.45 2.29
CA MET A 185 20.46 7.67 1.30
C MET A 185 20.77 6.97 -0.02
N ALA A 186 22.03 7.00 -0.50
CA ALA A 186 22.43 6.30 -1.71
C ALA A 186 22.32 4.79 -1.55
N GLN A 187 22.80 4.23 -0.44
CA GLN A 187 22.72 2.79 -0.17
C GLN A 187 21.29 2.26 -0.12
N SER A 188 20.43 2.91 0.67
CA SER A 188 19.02 2.52 0.78
C SER A 188 18.22 2.89 -0.46
N GLY A 189 18.55 4.01 -1.10
CA GLY A 189 17.92 4.50 -2.32
C GLY A 189 18.12 3.57 -3.52
N ALA A 190 19.33 3.05 -3.68
CA ALA A 190 19.62 2.07 -4.74
C ALA A 190 18.77 0.79 -4.62
N VAL A 191 18.56 0.30 -3.39
CA VAL A 191 17.69 -0.84 -3.12
C VAL A 191 16.24 -0.51 -3.48
N ILE A 192 15.75 0.68 -3.13
CA ILE A 192 14.38 1.13 -3.43
C ILE A 192 14.17 1.18 -4.94
N ILE A 193 15.05 1.86 -5.67
CA ILE A 193 14.96 2.00 -7.13
C ILE A 193 14.97 0.62 -7.81
N TYR A 194 15.90 -0.26 -7.42
CA TYR A 194 16.00 -1.63 -7.92
C TYR A 194 14.70 -2.41 -7.83
N TYR A 195 14.01 -2.35 -6.68
CA TYR A 195 12.77 -3.08 -6.48
C TYR A 195 11.58 -2.40 -7.17
N ARG A 196 11.50 -1.06 -7.15
CA ARG A 196 10.44 -0.32 -7.83
C ARG A 196 10.46 -0.52 -9.34
N ALA A 197 11.63 -0.47 -9.96
CA ALA A 197 11.78 -0.70 -11.39
C ALA A 197 11.26 -2.09 -11.79
N ARG A 198 11.65 -3.13 -11.06
CA ARG A 198 11.19 -4.51 -11.33
C ARG A 198 9.70 -4.73 -11.04
N PHE A 199 9.17 -4.03 -10.06
CA PHE A 199 7.73 -4.02 -9.80
C PHE A 199 6.98 -3.35 -10.96
N CYS A 200 7.49 -2.23 -11.49
CA CYS A 200 6.88 -1.53 -12.60
C CYS A 200 6.89 -2.35 -13.91
N GLU A 201 7.92 -3.16 -14.15
CA GLU A 201 7.92 -4.07 -15.31
C GLU A 201 6.77 -5.09 -15.22
N ARG A 202 6.57 -5.70 -14.06
CA ARG A 202 5.42 -6.59 -13.84
C ARG A 202 4.09 -5.86 -13.89
N LEU A 203 4.05 -4.66 -13.31
CA LEU A 203 2.86 -3.82 -13.32
C LEU A 203 2.43 -3.48 -14.76
N LYS A 204 3.40 -3.16 -15.62
CA LYS A 204 3.17 -2.92 -17.06
C LYS A 204 2.49 -4.11 -17.73
N GLU A 205 2.98 -5.33 -17.47
CA GLU A 205 2.43 -6.55 -18.04
C GLU A 205 1.00 -6.82 -17.54
N TYR A 206 0.82 -6.99 -16.22
CA TYR A 206 -0.47 -7.38 -15.64
C TYR A 206 -1.53 -6.29 -15.74
N ALA A 207 -1.16 -5.02 -15.55
CA ALA A 207 -2.10 -3.91 -15.71
C ALA A 207 -2.46 -3.69 -17.17
N GLY A 208 -1.54 -3.90 -18.11
CA GLY A 208 -1.82 -3.86 -19.55
C GLY A 208 -2.88 -4.88 -19.96
N ILE A 209 -2.78 -6.13 -19.45
CA ILE A 209 -3.78 -7.18 -19.68
C ILE A 209 -5.14 -6.76 -19.08
N ALA A 210 -5.17 -6.40 -17.80
CA ALA A 210 -6.40 -6.03 -17.10
C ALA A 210 -7.08 -4.82 -17.74
N HIS A 211 -6.33 -3.80 -18.13
CA HIS A 211 -6.86 -2.61 -18.79
C HIS A 211 -7.46 -2.92 -20.16
N ARG A 212 -6.76 -3.73 -20.97
CA ARG A 212 -7.23 -4.15 -22.29
C ARG A 212 -8.56 -4.90 -22.20
N GLU A 213 -8.68 -5.84 -21.27
CA GLU A 213 -9.91 -6.60 -21.05
C GLU A 213 -11.05 -5.69 -20.58
N CYS A 214 -10.79 -4.84 -19.58
CA CYS A 214 -11.76 -3.91 -19.02
C CYS A 214 -12.24 -2.87 -20.05
N SER A 215 -11.35 -2.38 -20.93
CA SER A 215 -11.68 -1.43 -22.01
C SER A 215 -12.32 -2.08 -23.24
N GLY A 216 -12.38 -3.43 -23.29
CA GLY A 216 -12.85 -4.20 -24.45
C GLY A 216 -11.89 -4.16 -25.64
N GLY A 217 -10.60 -4.15 -25.36
CA GLY A 217 -9.53 -4.18 -26.37
C GLY A 217 -9.27 -2.86 -27.10
N ARG A 218 -9.91 -1.77 -26.67
CA ARG A 218 -9.88 -0.48 -27.40
C ARG A 218 -8.72 0.42 -27.01
N GLU A 219 -8.11 0.19 -25.86
CA GLU A 219 -7.12 1.08 -25.28
C GLU A 219 -5.88 0.30 -24.83
N GLU A 220 -4.71 0.84 -25.11
CA GLU A 220 -3.44 0.32 -24.65
C GLU A 220 -2.94 1.15 -23.46
N LEU A 221 -2.58 0.49 -22.37
CA LEU A 221 -2.01 1.08 -21.15
C LEU A 221 -0.49 0.95 -21.18
N GLY A 222 0.21 2.08 -21.18
CA GLY A 222 1.66 2.13 -20.99
C GLY A 222 2.00 2.49 -19.55
N VAL A 223 3.03 1.83 -19.00
CA VAL A 223 3.54 2.05 -17.64
C VAL A 223 5.06 2.10 -17.72
N GLU A 224 5.67 3.16 -17.20
CA GLU A 224 7.11 3.34 -17.23
C GLU A 224 7.59 3.92 -15.88
N TYR A 225 8.61 3.29 -15.31
CA TYR A 225 9.22 3.80 -14.08
C TYR A 225 10.19 4.94 -14.39
N GLN A 226 10.05 6.05 -13.66
CA GLN A 226 10.89 7.24 -13.78
C GLN A 226 11.63 7.49 -12.48
N THR A 227 12.94 7.74 -12.58
CA THR A 227 13.82 8.07 -11.46
C THR A 227 14.77 9.21 -11.83
N VAL A 228 15.77 9.51 -11.00
CA VAL A 228 16.72 10.60 -11.24
C VAL A 228 17.53 10.37 -12.52
N SER A 229 17.84 11.44 -13.22
CA SER A 229 18.35 11.44 -14.62
C SER A 229 19.68 10.74 -14.86
N THR A 230 20.52 10.59 -13.82
CA THR A 230 21.81 9.89 -13.95
C THR A 230 21.69 8.37 -13.95
N ILE A 231 20.54 7.82 -13.55
CA ILE A 231 20.29 6.40 -13.60
C ILE A 231 19.80 6.03 -14.99
N SER A 232 20.72 5.53 -15.80
CA SER A 232 20.46 5.18 -17.20
C SER A 232 19.63 3.89 -17.37
N ASP A 233 19.83 2.93 -16.44
CA ASP A 233 19.09 1.68 -16.39
C ASP A 233 18.68 1.36 -14.94
N PRO A 234 17.42 1.59 -14.56
CA PRO A 234 16.93 1.27 -13.22
C PRO A 234 16.77 -0.24 -12.97
N LEU A 235 16.94 -1.08 -13.98
CA LEU A 235 16.97 -2.55 -13.87
C LEU A 235 18.39 -3.10 -13.67
N ALA A 236 19.41 -2.26 -13.71
CA ALA A 236 20.80 -2.63 -13.44
C ALA A 236 21.01 -3.23 -12.03
N PRO A 237 22.15 -3.87 -11.74
CA PRO A 237 22.52 -4.28 -10.38
C PRO A 237 22.47 -3.13 -9.38
N ILE A 238 22.20 -3.45 -8.10
CA ILE A 238 22.09 -2.44 -7.03
C ILE A 238 23.36 -1.60 -6.90
N GLU A 239 24.52 -2.21 -7.09
CA GLU A 239 25.84 -1.57 -7.04
C GLU A 239 25.98 -0.48 -8.12
N THR A 240 25.55 -0.77 -9.35
CA THR A 240 25.55 0.19 -10.45
C THR A 240 24.59 1.37 -10.18
N ILE A 241 23.37 1.07 -9.68
CA ILE A 241 22.40 2.10 -9.30
C ILE A 241 22.96 2.97 -8.18
N TYR A 242 23.65 2.35 -7.20
CA TYR A 242 24.28 3.07 -6.09
C TYR A 242 25.35 4.05 -6.58
N ASP A 243 26.26 3.63 -7.46
CA ASP A 243 27.32 4.49 -8.01
C ASP A 243 26.73 5.67 -8.80
N GLN A 244 25.72 5.41 -9.63
CA GLN A 244 25.00 6.45 -10.38
C GLN A 244 24.25 7.42 -9.48
N LEU A 245 23.68 6.94 -8.37
CA LEU A 245 23.00 7.77 -7.38
C LEU A 245 23.97 8.65 -6.59
N CYS A 246 25.15 8.13 -6.24
CA CYS A 246 26.24 8.91 -5.63
C CYS A 246 26.71 10.03 -6.59
N ALA A 247 26.87 9.72 -7.87
CA ALA A 247 27.22 10.73 -8.88
C ALA A 247 26.16 11.84 -8.99
N HIS A 248 24.86 11.45 -8.94
CA HIS A 248 23.77 12.42 -8.92
C HIS A 248 23.81 13.32 -7.69
N GLN A 249 24.02 12.75 -6.50
CA GLN A 249 24.15 13.52 -5.26
C GLN A 249 25.31 14.51 -5.33
N ALA A 250 26.48 14.07 -5.80
CA ALA A 250 27.65 14.93 -5.94
C ALA A 250 27.39 16.10 -6.89
N SER A 251 26.75 15.86 -8.04
CA SER A 251 26.44 16.90 -9.03
C SER A 251 25.39 17.91 -8.53
N HIS A 252 24.52 17.53 -7.59
CA HIS A 252 23.45 18.37 -7.04
C HIS A 252 23.77 18.98 -5.68
N ALA A 253 24.92 18.66 -5.07
CA ALA A 253 25.26 19.10 -3.72
C ALA A 253 25.23 20.62 -3.52
N ALA A 254 25.73 21.41 -4.49
CA ALA A 254 25.68 22.86 -4.43
C ALA A 254 24.23 23.39 -4.52
N ALA A 255 23.41 22.81 -5.41
CA ALA A 255 22.00 23.17 -5.58
C ALA A 255 21.16 22.79 -4.34
N GLU A 256 21.42 21.66 -3.72
CA GLU A 256 20.77 21.23 -2.48
C GLU A 256 21.06 22.20 -1.31
N ARG A 257 22.30 22.63 -1.17
CA ARG A 257 22.70 23.63 -0.15
C ARG A 257 22.02 24.98 -0.42
N ALA A 258 22.02 25.44 -1.67
CA ALA A 258 21.40 26.70 -2.04
C ALA A 258 19.88 26.70 -1.86
N SER A 259 19.20 25.63 -2.27
CA SER A 259 17.74 25.49 -2.17
C SER A 259 17.25 24.99 -0.80
N ARG A 260 18.17 24.46 0.04
CA ARG A 260 17.86 23.80 1.32
C ARG A 260 16.91 22.61 1.18
N MET A 261 16.96 21.95 0.04
CA MET A 261 16.09 20.83 -0.31
C MET A 261 16.88 19.63 -0.78
N CYS A 262 16.46 18.42 -0.41
CA CYS A 262 16.99 17.19 -1.01
C CYS A 262 16.51 17.08 -2.45
N LEU A 263 17.44 17.00 -3.41
CA LEU A 263 17.15 16.92 -4.84
C LEU A 263 17.41 15.54 -5.43
N SER A 264 18.16 14.70 -4.74
CA SER A 264 18.67 13.42 -5.24
C SER A 264 18.08 12.23 -4.49
N GLY A 265 17.45 11.30 -5.21
CA GLY A 265 17.01 10.02 -4.66
C GLY A 265 15.57 9.62 -4.96
N PRO A 266 15.14 8.42 -4.53
CA PRO A 266 13.87 7.81 -4.88
C PRO A 266 12.61 8.53 -4.35
N HIS A 267 12.73 9.56 -3.53
CA HIS A 267 11.63 10.45 -3.18
C HIS A 267 11.19 11.35 -4.35
N LYS A 268 11.96 11.38 -5.44
CA LYS A 268 11.62 12.05 -6.72
C LYS A 268 11.02 11.12 -7.76
N ASP A 269 11.05 9.80 -7.54
CA ASP A 269 10.55 8.82 -8.49
C ASP A 269 9.07 9.00 -8.81
N ASP A 270 8.68 8.52 -9.99
CA ASP A 270 7.30 8.46 -10.44
C ASP A 270 7.05 7.23 -11.33
N ILE A 271 5.78 6.98 -11.61
CA ILE A 271 5.32 6.10 -12.68
C ILE A 271 4.68 6.97 -13.75
N ALA A 272 5.25 7.01 -14.95
CA ALA A 272 4.59 7.58 -16.11
C ALA A 272 3.54 6.60 -16.63
N VAL A 273 2.32 7.08 -16.78
CA VAL A 273 1.19 6.29 -17.28
C VAL A 273 0.68 6.91 -18.56
N THR A 274 0.56 6.10 -19.62
CA THR A 274 -0.02 6.51 -20.89
C THR A 274 -1.21 5.64 -21.27
N ILE A 275 -2.20 6.21 -21.94
CA ILE A 275 -3.34 5.48 -22.52
C ILE A 275 -3.41 5.88 -23.98
N GLY A 276 -3.30 4.88 -24.88
CA GLY A 276 -3.22 5.14 -26.31
C GLY A 276 -2.02 6.00 -26.72
N GLY A 277 -0.90 5.90 -25.99
CA GLY A 277 0.34 6.65 -26.24
C GLY A 277 0.35 8.08 -25.69
N VAL A 278 -0.75 8.61 -25.11
CA VAL A 278 -0.80 9.96 -24.54
C VAL A 278 -0.77 9.92 -23.00
N ASN A 279 -0.22 10.98 -22.39
CA ASN A 279 -0.11 11.08 -20.92
C ASN A 279 -1.50 10.99 -20.26
N ALA A 280 -1.71 9.93 -19.47
CA ALA A 280 -3.00 9.63 -18.86
C ALA A 280 -3.46 10.70 -17.88
N ARG A 281 -2.54 11.32 -17.13
CA ARG A 281 -2.86 12.34 -16.14
C ARG A 281 -3.46 13.60 -16.77
N GLN A 282 -2.96 13.98 -17.95
CA GLN A 282 -3.32 15.26 -18.58
C GLN A 282 -4.47 15.13 -19.58
N PHE A 283 -4.54 14.01 -20.30
CA PHE A 283 -5.39 13.90 -21.49
C PHE A 283 -6.46 12.82 -21.41
N SER A 284 -6.45 11.94 -20.39
CA SER A 284 -7.43 10.87 -20.31
C SER A 284 -8.73 11.31 -19.63
N SER A 285 -9.84 10.73 -20.07
CA SER A 285 -11.15 10.90 -19.44
C SER A 285 -11.17 10.32 -18.04
N GLN A 286 -12.16 10.70 -17.23
CA GLN A 286 -12.35 10.13 -15.89
C GLN A 286 -12.57 8.61 -15.93
N GLY A 287 -13.33 8.13 -16.92
CA GLY A 287 -13.55 6.69 -17.10
C GLY A 287 -12.28 5.92 -17.43
N GLN A 288 -11.41 6.47 -18.29
CA GLN A 288 -10.11 5.88 -18.63
C GLN A 288 -9.17 5.81 -17.43
N THR A 289 -9.05 6.90 -16.66
CA THR A 289 -8.19 6.93 -15.47
C THR A 289 -8.68 5.98 -14.38
N ARG A 290 -10.01 5.85 -14.18
CA ARG A 290 -10.60 4.85 -13.28
C ARG A 290 -10.31 3.42 -13.72
N THR A 291 -10.40 3.14 -15.04
CA THR A 291 -10.04 1.81 -15.59
C THR A 291 -8.56 1.49 -15.37
N ALA A 292 -7.67 2.46 -15.59
CA ALA A 292 -6.24 2.27 -15.36
C ALA A 292 -5.91 2.05 -13.88
N ALA A 293 -6.54 2.79 -12.97
CA ALA A 293 -6.37 2.60 -11.53
C ALA A 293 -6.87 1.22 -11.07
N LEU A 294 -8.02 0.78 -11.57
CA LEU A 294 -8.54 -0.56 -11.34
C LEU A 294 -7.56 -1.62 -11.85
N ALA A 295 -7.02 -1.45 -13.06
CA ALA A 295 -6.03 -2.35 -13.64
C ALA A 295 -4.76 -2.45 -12.78
N PHE A 296 -4.29 -1.34 -12.19
CA PHE A 296 -3.17 -1.33 -11.25
C PHE A 296 -3.44 -2.15 -10.00
N LYS A 297 -4.62 -2.04 -9.41
CA LYS A 297 -4.99 -2.79 -8.20
C LYS A 297 -5.16 -4.29 -8.47
N LEU A 298 -5.71 -4.65 -9.62
CA LEU A 298 -5.78 -6.06 -10.03
C LEU A 298 -4.38 -6.62 -10.34
N ALA A 299 -3.52 -5.83 -11.00
CA ALA A 299 -2.14 -6.21 -11.26
C ALA A 299 -1.34 -6.40 -9.96
N GLU A 300 -1.53 -5.55 -8.95
CA GLU A 300 -0.92 -5.71 -7.61
C GLU A 300 -1.23 -7.08 -7.02
N ARG A 301 -2.49 -7.56 -7.13
CA ARG A 301 -2.90 -8.89 -6.68
C ARG A 301 -2.19 -10.01 -7.43
N GLU A 302 -2.09 -9.91 -8.76
CA GLU A 302 -1.41 -10.91 -9.59
C GLU A 302 0.10 -10.93 -9.35
N ILE A 303 0.74 -9.78 -9.20
CA ILE A 303 2.16 -9.66 -8.83
C ILE A 303 2.39 -10.32 -7.46
N TYR A 304 1.49 -10.10 -6.49
CA TYR A 304 1.61 -10.77 -5.20
C TYR A 304 1.54 -12.29 -5.33
N ARG A 305 0.59 -12.80 -6.15
CA ARG A 305 0.45 -14.24 -6.42
C ARG A 305 1.68 -14.83 -7.10
N GLU A 306 2.21 -14.17 -8.12
CA GLU A 306 3.42 -14.58 -8.83
C GLU A 306 4.62 -14.70 -7.89
N ILE A 307 4.87 -13.65 -7.09
CA ILE A 307 6.06 -13.56 -6.23
C ILE A 307 5.99 -14.52 -5.04
N THR A 308 4.81 -14.72 -4.46
CA THR A 308 4.65 -15.47 -3.21
C THR A 308 4.04 -16.86 -3.40
N SER A 309 3.52 -17.18 -4.58
CA SER A 309 2.70 -18.36 -4.88
C SER A 309 1.48 -18.49 -3.94
N ARG A 310 0.98 -17.36 -3.43
CA ARG A 310 -0.15 -17.29 -2.49
C ARG A 310 -1.12 -16.21 -2.94
N THR A 311 -2.42 -16.46 -2.81
CA THR A 311 -3.45 -15.45 -3.08
C THR A 311 -3.61 -14.55 -1.86
N PRO A 312 -3.39 -13.21 -1.97
CA PRO A 312 -3.61 -12.27 -0.88
C PRO A 312 -5.11 -12.10 -0.59
N LEU A 313 -5.44 -11.63 0.61
CA LEU A 313 -6.77 -11.09 0.89
C LEU A 313 -7.06 -9.93 -0.06
N LEU A 314 -8.28 -9.84 -0.56
CA LEU A 314 -8.73 -8.69 -1.34
C LEU A 314 -9.79 -7.93 -0.54
N LEU A 315 -9.54 -6.65 -0.30
CA LEU A 315 -10.43 -5.78 0.44
C LEU A 315 -10.92 -4.65 -0.49
N LEU A 316 -12.20 -4.64 -0.79
CA LEU A 316 -12.86 -3.64 -1.64
C LEU A 316 -13.72 -2.74 -0.76
N ASP A 317 -13.24 -1.53 -0.50
CA ASP A 317 -13.86 -0.56 0.40
C ASP A 317 -14.69 0.46 -0.38
N ASP A 318 -15.99 0.25 -0.48
CA ASP A 318 -16.98 1.08 -1.20
C ASP A 318 -16.62 1.39 -2.68
N VAL A 319 -15.60 0.73 -3.22
CA VAL A 319 -15.08 1.01 -4.57
C VAL A 319 -16.03 0.56 -5.68
N LEU A 320 -16.80 -0.49 -5.43
CA LEU A 320 -17.73 -1.00 -6.45
C LEU A 320 -18.85 0.00 -6.77
N SER A 321 -19.28 0.80 -5.80
CA SER A 321 -20.30 1.85 -6.00
C SER A 321 -19.83 2.98 -6.96
N GLU A 322 -18.52 3.17 -7.06
CA GLU A 322 -17.88 4.17 -7.93
C GLU A 322 -17.68 3.66 -9.37
N LEU A 323 -17.94 2.39 -9.64
CA LEU A 323 -17.75 1.74 -10.92
C LEU A 323 -19.10 1.59 -11.66
N ASP A 324 -19.07 1.71 -12.98
CA ASP A 324 -20.22 1.35 -13.82
C ASP A 324 -20.44 -0.18 -13.82
N PRO A 325 -21.63 -0.66 -14.22
CA PRO A 325 -22.01 -2.08 -14.14
C PRO A 325 -21.02 -3.02 -14.86
N ARG A 326 -20.45 -2.59 -16.00
CA ARG A 326 -19.49 -3.40 -16.76
C ARG A 326 -18.18 -3.60 -16.00
N ARG A 327 -17.66 -2.54 -15.37
CA ARG A 327 -16.47 -2.64 -14.53
C ARG A 327 -16.73 -3.42 -13.24
N GLN A 328 -17.90 -3.25 -12.64
CA GLN A 328 -18.32 -4.06 -11.49
C GLN A 328 -18.28 -5.54 -11.83
N GLU A 329 -18.94 -5.96 -12.91
CA GLU A 329 -18.97 -7.34 -13.37
C GLU A 329 -17.55 -7.87 -13.65
N TYR A 330 -16.71 -7.07 -14.30
CA TYR A 330 -15.33 -7.43 -14.57
C TYR A 330 -14.54 -7.72 -13.28
N VAL A 331 -14.66 -6.85 -12.27
CA VAL A 331 -14.02 -7.04 -10.96
C VAL A 331 -14.54 -8.32 -10.30
N LEU A 332 -15.85 -8.48 -10.20
CA LEU A 332 -16.50 -9.60 -9.54
C LEU A 332 -16.10 -10.95 -10.15
N ASN A 333 -15.94 -11.02 -11.46
CA ASN A 333 -15.47 -12.23 -12.15
C ASN A 333 -13.99 -12.53 -11.90
N ARG A 334 -13.18 -11.53 -11.51
CA ARG A 334 -11.74 -11.64 -11.29
C ARG A 334 -11.33 -11.84 -9.83
N ILE A 335 -12.23 -11.60 -8.88
CA ILE A 335 -11.91 -11.72 -7.45
C ILE A 335 -11.92 -13.17 -6.94
N LEU A 336 -12.35 -14.13 -7.73
CA LEU A 336 -12.39 -15.55 -7.38
C LEU A 336 -11.01 -16.11 -7.03
N GLY A 337 -10.99 -17.15 -6.18
CA GLY A 337 -9.78 -17.90 -5.84
C GLY A 337 -8.99 -17.37 -4.62
N GLY A 338 -9.67 -16.63 -3.71
CA GLY A 338 -9.11 -16.18 -2.43
C GLY A 338 -10.19 -15.56 -1.56
N GLN A 339 -9.88 -15.24 -0.32
CA GLN A 339 -10.83 -14.57 0.56
C GLN A 339 -10.96 -13.09 0.19
N VAL A 340 -12.20 -12.62 0.07
CA VAL A 340 -12.56 -11.27 -0.32
C VAL A 340 -13.46 -10.63 0.74
N PHE A 341 -13.25 -9.35 0.98
CA PHE A 341 -14.08 -8.50 1.83
C PHE A 341 -14.57 -7.33 1.00
N ILE A 342 -15.87 -7.11 0.97
CA ILE A 342 -16.50 -6.04 0.19
C ILE A 342 -17.37 -5.21 1.12
N THR A 343 -17.16 -3.91 1.17
CA THR A 343 -18.09 -3.00 1.85
C THR A 343 -19.04 -2.37 0.85
N CYS A 344 -20.30 -2.17 1.25
CA CYS A 344 -21.33 -1.47 0.50
C CYS A 344 -22.33 -0.79 1.44
N CYS A 345 -23.07 0.19 0.91
CA CYS A 345 -24.13 0.86 1.66
C CYS A 345 -25.47 0.12 1.53
N GLU A 346 -25.72 -0.55 0.40
CA GLU A 346 -26.97 -1.22 0.07
C GLU A 346 -26.72 -2.69 -0.30
N GLU A 347 -27.49 -3.59 0.26
CA GLU A 347 -27.37 -5.05 0.03
C GLU A 347 -27.83 -5.46 -1.37
N ASP A 348 -28.87 -4.82 -1.91
CA ASP A 348 -29.60 -5.27 -3.10
C ASP A 348 -28.76 -5.33 -4.38
N ARG A 349 -27.65 -4.63 -4.45
CA ARG A 349 -26.79 -4.60 -5.66
C ARG A 349 -25.76 -5.72 -5.73
N LEU A 350 -25.38 -6.31 -4.61
CA LEU A 350 -24.31 -7.31 -4.56
C LEU A 350 -24.80 -8.70 -4.13
N GLY A 351 -25.90 -8.79 -3.39
CA GLY A 351 -26.44 -10.04 -2.86
C GLY A 351 -26.85 -11.06 -3.94
N THR A 352 -27.19 -10.60 -5.14
CA THR A 352 -27.52 -11.46 -6.28
C THR A 352 -26.28 -11.96 -7.06
N LEU A 353 -25.13 -11.30 -6.90
CA LEU A 353 -23.91 -11.59 -7.65
C LEU A 353 -22.88 -12.41 -6.86
N LEU A 354 -22.98 -12.45 -5.54
CA LEU A 354 -22.01 -13.09 -4.66
C LEU A 354 -22.68 -14.04 -3.66
N SER A 355 -22.37 -15.31 -3.73
CA SER A 355 -22.63 -16.27 -2.65
C SER A 355 -21.61 -16.05 -1.54
N GLY A 356 -21.93 -15.21 -0.55
CA GLY A 356 -21.01 -14.86 0.54
C GLY A 356 -21.73 -14.69 1.87
N LYS A 357 -20.94 -14.55 2.96
CA LYS A 357 -21.49 -14.20 4.27
C LYS A 357 -21.71 -12.69 4.35
N VAL A 358 -22.92 -12.29 4.71
CA VAL A 358 -23.29 -10.88 4.86
C VAL A 358 -23.21 -10.50 6.35
N PHE A 359 -22.67 -9.31 6.61
CA PHE A 359 -22.58 -8.69 7.92
C PHE A 359 -23.20 -7.30 7.87
N HIS A 360 -24.13 -7.01 8.74
CA HIS A 360 -24.66 -5.66 8.91
C HIS A 360 -23.91 -4.94 10.02
N ILE A 361 -23.38 -3.75 9.72
CA ILE A 361 -22.66 -2.91 10.69
C ILE A 361 -23.48 -1.67 11.01
N ALA A 362 -23.78 -1.50 12.29
CA ALA A 362 -24.40 -0.32 12.84
C ALA A 362 -23.68 0.09 14.14
N ASP A 363 -23.29 1.36 14.26
CA ASP A 363 -22.63 1.95 15.44
C ASP A 363 -21.44 1.11 15.98
N GLY A 364 -20.59 0.62 15.09
CA GLY A 364 -19.43 -0.19 15.47
C GLY A 364 -19.79 -1.59 16.01
N LYS A 365 -20.93 -2.13 15.64
CA LYS A 365 -21.39 -3.48 16.02
C LYS A 365 -21.87 -4.26 14.82
N VAL A 366 -21.76 -5.58 14.87
CA VAL A 366 -22.42 -6.48 13.94
C VAL A 366 -23.84 -6.72 14.49
N VAL A 367 -24.85 -6.44 13.69
CA VAL A 367 -26.28 -6.55 14.01
C VAL A 367 -26.95 -7.65 13.17
#